data_ca6908f0354ac961de380f9a6b6e42fc
#
_entry.id   ca6908f0354ac961de380f9a6b6e42fc
#
_cell.length_a   1.000
_cell.length_b   1.000
_cell.length_c   1.000
_cell.angle_alpha   90.00
_cell.angle_beta   90.00
_cell.angle_gamma   90.00
#
_symmetry.space_group_name_H-M   'P 1'
#
loop_
_entity.id
_entity.type
_entity.pdbx_description
1 polymer ?
#
loop_
_entity_poly.entity_id
_entity_poly.type
_entity_poly.pdbx_seq_one_letter_code
_entity_poly.pdbx_strand_id
1 'polypeptide(L)'
;MGLFRKKEKDYDCRFSGIVLETENVTAITKGTPITVSIKDNVVKLSNQYLSSTLNLDQISSTDIYFEHDLIEKQKSVIGRGIAGGVLAGPLGAVIGGLSGTTSKTKKTLRKFLVLNFISSSDGKNCSIVLEADSFNNDAARFVNLVRQRKGHQTIQL
;
A
#
# COMPACT_ATOMS: atom_id res chain seq x y z
N MET A 1 -20.99 -26.98 28.18
CA MET A 1 -21.22 -26.37 26.85
C MET A 1 -20.43 -25.07 26.74
N GLY A 2 -19.33 -25.13 26.07
CA GLY A 2 -18.50 -23.93 25.85
C GLY A 2 -19.16 -22.99 24.83
N LEU A 3 -19.64 -21.85 25.28
CA LEU A 3 -19.98 -20.74 24.44
C LEU A 3 -18.66 -20.25 23.79
N PHE A 4 -18.42 -20.67 22.55
CA PHE A 4 -17.43 -20.02 21.70
C PHE A 4 -17.87 -18.58 21.46
N ARG A 5 -17.49 -17.65 22.34
CA ARG A 5 -17.55 -16.23 22.06
C ARG A 5 -16.67 -16.02 20.82
N LYS A 6 -17.29 -15.80 19.68
CA LYS A 6 -16.62 -15.33 18.47
C LYS A 6 -15.87 -14.08 18.87
N LYS A 7 -14.53 -14.18 19.01
CA LYS A 7 -13.71 -13.03 19.39
C LYS A 7 -13.95 -11.97 18.35
N GLU A 8 -14.58 -10.86 18.75
CA GLU A 8 -14.88 -9.75 17.86
C GLU A 8 -13.56 -9.32 17.24
N LYS A 9 -13.49 -9.31 15.91
CA LYS A 9 -12.25 -8.94 15.23
C LYS A 9 -11.99 -7.47 15.52
N ASP A 10 -10.82 -7.17 16.04
CA ASP A 10 -10.38 -5.81 16.36
C ASP A 10 -10.03 -4.96 15.12
N TYR A 11 -10.49 -5.39 13.95
CA TYR A 11 -10.27 -4.75 12.66
C TYR A 11 -11.32 -5.17 11.63
N ASP A 12 -11.60 -4.30 10.67
CA ASP A 12 -12.51 -4.58 9.55
C ASP A 12 -11.79 -5.26 8.39
N CYS A 13 -10.52 -4.88 8.18
CA CYS A 13 -9.61 -5.53 7.25
C CYS A 13 -8.18 -5.49 7.81
N ARG A 14 -7.41 -6.55 7.54
CA ARG A 14 -6.01 -6.66 7.94
C ARG A 14 -5.25 -7.48 6.93
N PHE A 15 -4.05 -7.02 6.58
CA PHE A 15 -3.09 -7.78 5.79
C PHE A 15 -1.67 -7.48 6.23
N SER A 16 -0.72 -8.31 5.81
CA SER A 16 0.70 -8.10 6.04
C SER A 16 1.42 -7.96 4.71
N GLY A 17 2.50 -7.21 4.71
CA GLY A 17 3.35 -6.99 3.56
C GLY A 17 4.78 -6.66 3.97
N ILE A 18 5.66 -6.59 2.99
CA ILE A 18 7.05 -6.18 3.17
C ILE A 18 7.21 -4.78 2.56
N VAL A 19 7.81 -3.88 3.31
CA VAL A 19 8.13 -2.53 2.83
C VAL A 19 9.19 -2.62 1.75
N LEU A 20 8.88 -2.16 0.55
CA LEU A 20 9.81 -2.12 -0.57
C LEU A 20 10.49 -0.77 -0.70
N GLU A 21 9.74 0.31 -0.48
CA GLU A 21 10.27 1.67 -0.56
C GLU A 21 9.41 2.63 0.28
N THR A 22 10.01 3.73 0.72
CA THR A 22 9.32 4.80 1.45
C THR A 22 9.81 6.17 0.99
N GLU A 23 8.94 7.17 1.09
CA GLU A 23 9.28 8.58 0.88
C GLU A 23 8.78 9.40 2.06
N ASN A 24 9.65 10.21 2.64
CA ASN A 24 9.39 11.04 3.83
C ASN A 24 8.87 10.26 5.06
N VAL A 25 9.20 8.98 5.16
CA VAL A 25 8.87 8.12 6.31
C VAL A 25 10.16 7.58 6.90
N THR A 26 10.53 8.07 8.07
CA THR A 26 11.79 7.70 8.74
C THR A 26 11.66 6.53 9.70
N ALA A 27 10.45 6.30 10.22
CA ALA A 27 10.19 5.25 11.22
C ALA A 27 10.10 3.84 10.62
N ILE A 28 9.95 3.72 9.32
CA ILE A 28 9.77 2.45 8.61
C ILE A 28 10.85 2.32 7.55
N THR A 29 11.60 1.23 7.59
CA THR A 29 12.70 0.98 6.67
C THR A 29 12.37 -0.09 5.65
N LYS A 30 13.04 -0.03 4.50
CA LYS A 30 12.96 -1.03 3.44
C LYS A 30 13.29 -2.43 3.97
N GLY A 31 12.54 -3.43 3.52
CA GLY A 31 12.66 -4.83 3.94
C GLY A 31 11.92 -5.16 5.24
N THR A 32 11.33 -4.17 5.90
CA THR A 32 10.59 -4.39 7.15
C THR A 32 9.24 -5.04 6.88
N PRO A 33 8.92 -6.17 7.53
CA PRO A 33 7.57 -6.70 7.53
C PRO A 33 6.65 -5.79 8.34
N ILE A 34 5.49 -5.47 7.78
CA ILE A 34 4.50 -4.61 8.42
C ILE A 34 3.10 -5.19 8.27
N THR A 35 2.28 -5.03 9.28
CA THR A 35 0.86 -5.32 9.25
C THR A 35 0.09 -4.02 9.10
N VAL A 36 -0.79 -3.98 8.12
CA VAL A 36 -1.73 -2.90 7.88
C VAL A 36 -3.13 -3.37 8.26
N SER A 37 -3.81 -2.61 9.07
CA SER A 37 -5.21 -2.88 9.44
C SER A 37 -6.02 -1.60 9.41
N ILE A 38 -7.31 -1.75 9.16
CA ILE A 38 -8.28 -0.66 9.24
C ILE A 38 -9.42 -1.06 10.15
N LYS A 39 -9.78 -0.16 11.04
CA LYS A 39 -11.01 -0.21 11.83
C LYS A 39 -11.66 1.17 11.83
N ASP A 40 -12.94 1.20 11.55
CA ASP A 40 -13.66 2.46 11.39
C ASP A 40 -12.91 3.42 10.43
N ASN A 41 -12.53 4.59 10.89
CA ASN A 41 -11.80 5.60 10.10
C ASN A 41 -10.30 5.67 10.45
N VAL A 42 -9.75 4.63 11.09
CA VAL A 42 -8.35 4.58 11.49
C VAL A 42 -7.62 3.44 10.81
N VAL A 43 -6.52 3.76 10.17
CA VAL A 43 -5.55 2.80 9.61
C VAL A 43 -4.39 2.68 10.59
N LYS A 44 -4.06 1.47 10.96
CA LYS A 44 -2.92 1.14 11.81
C LYS A 44 -1.85 0.43 11.01
N LEU A 45 -0.62 0.94 11.12
CA LEU A 45 0.60 0.34 10.60
C LEU A 45 1.40 -0.20 11.78
N SER A 46 1.68 -1.48 11.82
CA SER A 46 2.35 -2.07 12.98
C SER A 46 3.26 -3.24 12.63
N ASN A 47 4.31 -3.40 13.43
CA ASN A 47 5.12 -4.60 13.54
C ASN A 47 5.49 -4.81 15.02
N GLN A 48 6.45 -5.70 15.30
CA GLN A 48 6.87 -5.98 16.68
C GLN A 48 7.52 -4.78 17.40
N TYR A 49 7.99 -3.77 16.66
CA TYR A 49 8.70 -2.60 17.22
C TYR A 49 7.97 -1.28 17.02
N LEU A 50 7.01 -1.24 16.08
CA LEU A 50 6.34 -0.03 15.65
C LEU A 50 4.83 -0.19 15.72
N SER A 51 4.15 0.85 16.19
CA SER A 51 2.71 1.01 16.04
C SER A 51 2.41 2.47 15.73
N SER A 52 1.88 2.72 14.53
CA SER A 52 1.49 4.05 14.08
C SER A 52 0.06 4.01 13.56
N THR A 53 -0.66 5.11 13.72
CA THR A 53 -2.04 5.25 13.26
C THR A 53 -2.19 6.45 12.34
N LEU A 54 -3.02 6.30 11.32
CA LEU A 54 -3.41 7.33 10.37
C LEU A 54 -4.93 7.43 10.35
N ASN A 55 -5.47 8.63 10.46
CA ASN A 55 -6.88 8.85 10.16
C ASN A 55 -7.10 8.79 8.64
N LEU A 56 -8.28 8.39 8.21
CA LEU A 56 -8.61 8.33 6.78
C LEU A 56 -8.42 9.67 6.06
N ASP A 57 -8.63 10.78 6.75
CA ASP A 57 -8.44 12.13 6.20
C ASP A 57 -6.97 12.41 5.80
N GLN A 58 -6.03 11.78 6.48
CA GLN A 58 -4.61 11.89 6.17
C GLN A 58 -4.21 11.08 4.94
N ILE A 59 -4.99 10.07 4.55
CA ILE A 59 -4.68 9.25 3.38
C ILE A 59 -5.07 10.02 2.12
N SER A 60 -4.09 10.40 1.32
CA SER A 60 -4.29 11.09 0.05
C SER A 60 -4.79 10.12 -1.02
N SER A 61 -4.15 8.97 -1.14
CA SER A 61 -4.56 7.91 -2.06
C SER A 61 -4.01 6.55 -1.61
N THR A 62 -4.66 5.49 -2.07
CA THR A 62 -4.15 4.13 -1.97
C THR A 62 -4.56 3.33 -3.20
N ASP A 63 -3.63 2.56 -3.73
CA ASP A 63 -3.79 1.79 -4.95
C ASP A 63 -3.05 0.46 -4.87
N ILE A 64 -3.52 -0.51 -5.66
CA ILE A 64 -2.84 -1.77 -5.89
C ILE A 64 -2.38 -1.85 -7.33
N TYR A 65 -1.16 -2.31 -7.51
CA TYR A 65 -0.55 -2.56 -8.80
C TYR A 65 -0.04 -4.00 -8.89
N PHE A 66 -0.19 -4.60 -10.05
CA PHE A 66 0.44 -5.88 -10.35
C PHE A 66 1.76 -5.63 -11.09
N GLU A 67 2.78 -6.43 -10.78
CA GLU A 67 4.09 -6.31 -11.41
C GLU A 67 4.03 -6.29 -12.95
N HIS A 68 3.22 -7.19 -13.52
CA HIS A 68 3.02 -7.27 -14.97
C HIS A 68 2.52 -5.95 -15.58
N ASP A 69 1.51 -5.34 -14.95
CA ASP A 69 0.90 -4.10 -15.45
C ASP A 69 1.88 -2.93 -15.37
N LEU A 70 2.71 -2.92 -14.34
CA LEU A 70 3.73 -1.89 -14.15
C LEU A 70 4.85 -2.00 -15.19
N ILE A 71 5.30 -3.22 -15.48
CA ILE A 71 6.33 -3.48 -16.50
C ILE A 71 5.81 -3.09 -17.89
N GLU A 72 4.54 -3.40 -18.22
CA GLU A 72 3.95 -3.00 -19.48
C GLU A 72 3.80 -1.48 -19.61
N LYS A 73 3.36 -0.81 -18.56
CA LYS A 73 3.29 0.66 -18.52
C LYS A 73 4.68 1.29 -18.71
N GLN A 74 5.70 0.78 -18.04
CA GLN A 74 7.06 1.27 -18.19
C GLN A 74 7.56 1.13 -19.64
N LYS A 75 7.32 0.00 -20.29
CA LYS A 75 7.68 -0.21 -21.69
C LYS A 75 6.98 0.79 -22.62
N SER A 76 5.70 1.06 -22.38
CA SER A 76 4.92 1.99 -23.19
C SER A 76 5.36 3.45 -23.01
N VAL A 77 5.82 3.83 -21.81
CA VAL A 77 6.31 5.18 -21.48
C VAL A 77 7.69 5.41 -22.08
N ILE A 78 8.59 4.44 -22.00
CA ILE A 78 9.93 4.53 -22.59
C ILE A 78 9.84 4.68 -24.13
N GLY A 79 8.89 3.98 -24.76
CA GLY A 79 8.67 4.06 -26.21
C GLY A 79 8.10 5.41 -26.69
N ARG A 80 7.56 6.25 -25.80
CA ARG A 80 6.90 7.54 -26.15
C ARG A 80 7.62 8.78 -25.65
N GLY A 81 8.80 8.65 -25.07
CA GLY A 81 9.60 9.80 -24.61
C GLY A 81 8.99 10.59 -23.44
N ILE A 82 7.95 10.07 -22.78
CA ILE A 82 7.31 10.71 -21.61
C ILE A 82 7.90 10.07 -20.35
N ALA A 83 9.09 10.47 -19.98
CA ALA A 83 9.63 10.19 -18.67
C ALA A 83 8.89 11.09 -17.65
N GLY A 84 8.11 10.53 -16.75
CA GLY A 84 7.85 11.22 -15.51
C GLY A 84 6.43 11.31 -14.94
N GLY A 85 5.38 10.70 -15.48
CA GLY A 85 4.04 10.95 -14.94
C GLY A 85 3.50 9.93 -13.95
N VAL A 86 3.67 8.63 -14.19
CA VAL A 86 3.00 7.57 -13.41
C VAL A 86 3.97 6.73 -12.57
N LEU A 87 5.25 6.76 -12.88
CA LEU A 87 6.28 5.95 -12.22
C LEU A 87 7.33 6.82 -11.50
N ALA A 88 6.96 8.03 -11.14
CA ALA A 88 7.77 8.89 -10.27
C ALA A 88 7.58 8.49 -8.80
N GLY A 89 8.56 8.82 -7.95
CA GLY A 89 8.52 8.54 -6.53
C GLY A 89 8.86 7.08 -6.15
N PRO A 90 8.41 6.61 -4.97
CA PRO A 90 8.83 5.32 -4.41
C PRO A 90 8.44 4.12 -5.27
N LEU A 91 7.28 4.18 -5.94
CA LEU A 91 6.85 3.11 -6.84
C LEU A 91 7.78 2.98 -8.06
N GLY A 92 8.24 4.12 -8.61
CA GLY A 92 9.21 4.14 -9.70
C GLY A 92 10.55 3.51 -9.31
N ALA A 93 11.02 3.75 -8.10
CA ALA A 93 12.23 3.14 -7.57
C ALA A 93 12.10 1.61 -7.45
N VAL A 94 10.95 1.12 -6.97
CA VAL A 94 10.66 -0.32 -6.90
C VAL A 94 10.72 -0.96 -8.30
N ILE A 95 10.06 -0.36 -9.28
CA ILE A 95 9.99 -0.90 -10.64
C ILE A 95 11.36 -0.83 -11.33
N GLY A 96 12.10 0.25 -11.15
CA GLY A 96 13.46 0.38 -11.66
C GLY A 96 14.38 -0.71 -11.14
N GLY A 97 14.26 -1.09 -9.88
CA GLY A 97 14.99 -2.20 -9.27
C GLY A 97 14.57 -3.58 -9.79
N LEU A 98 13.31 -3.74 -10.20
CA LEU A 98 12.79 -5.01 -10.74
C LEU A 98 13.20 -5.26 -12.19
N SER A 99 13.37 -4.20 -12.99
CA SER A 99 13.68 -4.34 -14.43
C SER A 99 15.02 -5.00 -14.72
N GLY A 100 15.94 -5.01 -13.75
CA GLY A 100 17.25 -5.68 -13.86
C GLY A 100 17.26 -7.17 -13.52
N THR A 101 16.20 -7.70 -12.92
CA THR A 101 16.17 -9.06 -12.36
C THR A 101 15.10 -9.98 -12.95
N THR A 102 14.39 -9.55 -13.97
CA THR A 102 13.34 -10.37 -14.60
C THR A 102 13.94 -11.56 -15.34
N SER A 103 14.16 -12.62 -14.60
CA SER A 103 14.34 -13.96 -15.16
C SER A 103 13.05 -14.34 -15.90
N LYS A 104 13.15 -14.66 -17.19
CA LYS A 104 12.05 -14.92 -18.12
C LYS A 104 11.13 -16.11 -17.78
N THR A 105 11.25 -16.72 -16.61
CA THR A 105 10.72 -18.07 -16.34
C THR A 105 9.67 -18.20 -15.24
N LYS A 106 9.31 -17.16 -14.51
CA LYS A 106 8.18 -17.24 -13.55
C LYS A 106 7.34 -15.97 -13.61
N LYS A 107 6.11 -16.09 -14.08
CA LYS A 107 5.04 -15.09 -13.85
C LYS A 107 4.71 -15.09 -12.36
N THR A 108 5.52 -14.42 -11.55
CA THR A 108 5.19 -14.14 -10.16
C THR A 108 4.17 -13.04 -10.17
N LEU A 109 2.97 -13.35 -9.72
CA LEU A 109 1.87 -12.38 -9.54
C LEU A 109 2.17 -11.52 -8.29
N ARG A 110 3.24 -10.72 -8.32
CA ARG A 110 3.54 -9.81 -7.22
C ARG A 110 2.53 -8.65 -7.23
N LYS A 111 2.01 -8.35 -6.05
CA LYS A 111 1.10 -7.23 -5.82
C LYS A 111 1.81 -6.16 -5.00
N PHE A 112 1.73 -4.93 -5.45
CA PHE A 112 2.27 -3.77 -4.76
C PHE A 112 1.13 -2.87 -4.31
N LEU A 113 1.05 -2.60 -3.02
CA LEU A 113 0.16 -1.60 -2.47
C LEU A 113 0.94 -0.32 -2.27
N VAL A 114 0.42 0.78 -2.80
CA VAL A 114 0.93 2.13 -2.55
C VAL A 114 -0.01 2.83 -1.60
N LEU A 115 0.52 3.38 -0.51
CA LEU A 115 -0.20 4.18 0.46
C LEU A 115 0.43 5.56 0.53
N ASN A 116 -0.29 6.57 0.06
CA ASN A 116 0.10 7.97 0.13
C ASN A 116 -0.70 8.67 1.22
N PHE A 117 -0.03 9.44 2.06
CA PHE A 117 -0.66 10.12 3.17
C PHE A 117 0.09 11.41 3.55
N ILE A 118 -0.58 12.25 4.32
CA ILE A 118 -0.01 13.49 4.87
C ILE A 118 0.37 13.22 6.32
N SER A 119 1.64 13.49 6.64
CA SER A 119 2.14 13.39 8.01
C SER A 119 1.47 14.45 8.91
N SER A 120 0.94 14.02 10.05
CA SER A 120 0.36 14.95 11.03
C SER A 120 1.41 15.78 11.79
N SER A 121 2.68 15.36 11.79
CA SER A 121 3.74 16.07 12.52
C SER A 121 4.29 17.27 11.77
N ASP A 122 4.41 17.20 10.45
CA ASP A 122 5.07 18.24 9.63
C ASP A 122 4.32 18.58 8.33
N GLY A 123 3.16 17.97 8.10
CA GLY A 123 2.32 18.22 6.94
C GLY A 123 2.90 17.73 5.60
N LYS A 124 3.99 16.97 5.63
CA LYS A 124 4.62 16.46 4.40
C LYS A 124 3.83 15.32 3.78
N ASN A 125 3.89 15.25 2.46
CA ASN A 125 3.43 14.10 1.72
C ASN A 125 4.39 12.93 1.96
N CYS A 126 3.83 11.83 2.42
CA CYS A 126 4.53 10.58 2.69
C CYS A 126 4.01 9.48 1.79
N SER A 127 4.86 8.53 1.45
CA SER A 127 4.47 7.36 0.67
C SER A 127 5.15 6.10 1.18
N ILE A 128 4.41 4.99 1.16
CA ILE A 128 4.90 3.65 1.46
C ILE A 128 4.47 2.73 0.34
N VAL A 129 5.42 1.96 -0.18
CA VAL A 129 5.16 0.87 -1.12
C VAL A 129 5.38 -0.45 -0.41
N LEU A 130 4.35 -1.29 -0.40
CA LEU A 130 4.35 -2.62 0.22
C LEU A 130 4.19 -3.70 -0.83
N GLU A 131 4.99 -4.76 -0.75
CA GLU A 131 4.66 -6.01 -1.41
C GLU A 131 3.66 -6.78 -0.55
N ALA A 132 2.44 -6.94 -1.05
CA ALA A 132 1.38 -7.69 -0.39
C ALA A 132 1.34 -9.14 -0.86
N ASP A 133 0.80 -10.03 -0.02
CA ASP A 133 0.61 -11.44 -0.38
C ASP A 133 -0.24 -11.57 -1.66
N SER A 134 0.29 -12.34 -2.60
CA SER A 134 -0.36 -12.57 -3.90
C SER A 134 -1.58 -13.48 -3.80
N PHE A 135 -1.62 -14.35 -2.79
CA PHE A 135 -2.61 -15.43 -2.68
C PHE A 135 -3.92 -15.01 -2.03
N ASN A 136 -3.94 -13.89 -1.31
CA ASN A 136 -5.16 -13.39 -0.71
C ASN A 136 -5.59 -12.03 -1.31
N ASN A 137 -6.83 -11.65 -1.08
CA ASN A 137 -7.40 -10.38 -1.56
C ASN A 137 -7.52 -9.31 -0.47
N ASP A 138 -6.89 -9.51 0.68
CA ASP A 138 -7.05 -8.59 1.82
C ASP A 138 -6.50 -7.20 1.53
N ALA A 139 -5.40 -7.09 0.79
CA ALA A 139 -4.87 -5.79 0.37
C ALA A 139 -5.84 -5.06 -0.59
N ALA A 140 -6.46 -5.77 -1.54
CA ALA A 140 -7.48 -5.19 -2.42
C ALA A 140 -8.73 -4.78 -1.64
N ARG A 141 -9.15 -5.60 -0.68
CA ARG A 141 -10.25 -5.29 0.22
C ARG A 141 -9.97 -4.04 1.05
N PHE A 142 -8.76 -3.89 1.56
CA PHE A 142 -8.32 -2.69 2.26
C PHE A 142 -8.46 -1.43 1.39
N VAL A 143 -7.93 -1.46 0.16
CA VAL A 143 -8.03 -0.33 -0.78
C VAL A 143 -9.48 0.05 -1.05
N ASN A 144 -10.33 -0.96 -1.30
CA ASN A 144 -11.75 -0.73 -1.54
C ASN A 144 -12.46 -0.11 -0.31
N LEU A 145 -12.15 -0.57 0.90
CA LEU A 145 -12.69 0.01 2.13
C LEU A 145 -12.27 1.46 2.32
N VAL A 146 -11.00 1.78 2.09
CA VAL A 146 -10.51 3.18 2.17
C VAL A 146 -11.25 4.06 1.16
N ARG A 147 -11.35 3.63 -0.09
CA ARG A 147 -12.04 4.38 -1.15
C ARG A 147 -13.52 4.58 -0.82
N GLN A 148 -14.20 3.53 -0.38
CA GLN A 148 -15.62 3.59 -0.02
C GLN A 148 -15.86 4.57 1.12
N ARG A 149 -15.06 4.52 2.17
CA ARG A 149 -15.21 5.39 3.34
C ARG A 149 -14.90 6.86 3.03
N LYS A 150 -13.87 7.10 2.23
CA LYS A 150 -13.55 8.46 1.75
C LYS A 150 -14.66 9.02 0.85
N GLY A 151 -15.23 8.21 -0.03
CA GLY A 151 -16.35 8.62 -0.88
C GLY A 151 -17.60 9.01 -0.08
N HIS A 152 -17.87 8.37 1.04
CA HIS A 152 -18.99 8.71 1.92
C HIS A 152 -18.75 10.00 2.73
N GLN A 153 -17.49 10.38 2.98
CA GLN A 153 -17.17 11.64 3.66
C GLN A 153 -17.36 12.87 2.78
N THR A 154 -17.36 12.71 1.47
CA THR A 154 -17.47 13.82 0.49
C THR A 154 -18.91 14.29 0.26
N ILE A 155 -19.94 13.63 0.85
CA ILE A 155 -21.36 13.95 0.69
C ILE A 155 -21.94 14.48 2.01
N GLN A 156 -21.32 15.48 2.60
CA GLN A 156 -21.96 16.37 3.55
C GLN A 156 -21.97 17.77 2.94
N LEU A 157 -22.99 18.00 2.11
CA LEU A 157 -23.43 19.35 1.73
C LEU A 157 -24.36 19.90 2.80
#